data_b931829155689358aba118c2ae394140
#
_entry.id   b931829155689358aba118c2ae394140
#
_cell.length_a   1.000
_cell.length_b   1.000
_cell.length_c   1.000
_cell.angle_alpha   90.00
_cell.angle_beta   90.00
_cell.angle_gamma   90.00
#
_symmetry.space_group_name_H-M   'P 1'
#
loop_
_entity.id
_entity.type
_entity.pdbx_description
1 polymer ?
#
loop_
_entity_poly.entity_id
_entity_poly.type
_entity_poly.pdbx_seq_one_letter_code
_entity_poly.pdbx_strand_id
1 'polypeptide(L)'
;EISACLVGSEMCIRDRAGTMETLKSIMTYNRGRLRNEEIRSILEVRDALDKLAVADIIPHVTELDNMLLLEKVEAIRQARDNRQAAEAAFAFQHELAMLSGNTLLPLIFRSFYSSVLVLWERFCALHGIDTLYQTSCRLCGHIRDKDIPGAVAWIDYCTRETISGSRRIYY
;
A
#
# COMPACT_ATOMS: atom_id res chain seq x y z
N GLU A 1 -0.10 31.41 35.05
CA GLU A 1 0.47 31.60 33.69
C GLU A 1 1.22 30.36 33.14
N ILE A 2 1.70 29.47 33.99
CA ILE A 2 2.41 28.23 33.54
C ILE A 2 1.43 27.17 33.00
N SER A 3 0.16 27.22 33.41
CA SER A 3 -0.87 26.25 32.99
C SER A 3 -1.26 26.37 31.50
N ALA A 4 -1.17 27.55 30.90
CA ALA A 4 -1.56 27.80 29.52
C ALA A 4 -0.54 27.25 28.50
N CYS A 5 0.75 27.19 28.85
CA CYS A 5 1.80 26.63 27.99
C CYS A 5 1.74 25.08 27.91
N LEU A 6 1.32 24.41 28.97
CA LEU A 6 1.16 22.94 28.99
C LEU A 6 -0.06 22.51 28.19
N VAL A 7 -1.15 23.27 28.20
CA VAL A 7 -2.35 23.00 27.41
C VAL A 7 -2.05 23.16 25.91
N GLY A 8 -1.25 24.13 25.51
CA GLY A 8 -0.82 24.31 24.13
C GLY A 8 0.09 23.18 23.61
N SER A 9 0.94 22.62 24.45
CA SER A 9 1.81 21.50 24.07
C SER A 9 1.06 20.18 23.99
N GLU A 10 0.07 19.93 24.85
CA GLU A 10 -0.81 18.76 24.75
C GLU A 10 -1.73 18.83 23.54
N MET A 11 -2.25 20.01 23.19
CA MET A 11 -3.00 20.20 21.96
C MET A 11 -2.15 19.96 20.71
N CYS A 12 -0.90 20.42 20.70
CA CYS A 12 0.03 20.13 19.60
C CYS A 12 0.38 18.64 19.49
N ILE A 13 0.43 17.90 20.58
CA ILE A 13 0.69 16.46 20.60
C ILE A 13 -0.56 15.69 20.14
N ARG A 14 -1.77 16.11 20.53
CA ARG A 14 -3.03 15.53 20.09
C ARG A 14 -3.32 15.78 18.61
N ASP A 15 -3.02 16.98 18.09
CA ASP A 15 -3.15 17.28 16.67
C ASP A 15 -2.18 16.48 15.80
N ARG A 16 -1.03 16.09 16.32
CA ARG A 16 -0.14 15.15 15.61
C ARG A 16 -0.68 13.71 15.58
N ALA A 17 -1.59 13.37 16.47
CA ALA A 17 -2.16 12.03 16.56
C ALA A 17 -3.47 11.86 15.75
N GLY A 18 -3.99 12.89 15.09
CA GLY A 18 -5.42 12.91 14.90
C GLY A 18 -6.03 13.01 13.53
N THR A 19 -5.36 13.36 12.46
CA THR A 19 -6.05 13.46 11.17
C THR A 19 -5.26 12.89 9.99
N MET A 20 -5.99 12.33 9.03
CA MET A 20 -5.48 11.88 7.74
C MET A 20 -4.76 13.03 6.99
N GLU A 21 -5.12 14.28 7.25
CA GLU A 21 -4.41 15.47 6.77
C GLU A 21 -3.03 15.62 7.41
N THR A 22 -2.86 15.22 8.67
CA THR A 22 -1.55 15.25 9.34
C THR A 22 -0.59 14.27 8.69
N LEU A 23 -1.05 13.06 8.34
CA LEU A 23 -0.25 12.09 7.57
C LEU A 23 0.16 12.68 6.21
N LYS A 24 -0.78 13.29 5.52
CA LYS A 24 -0.56 13.98 4.25
C LYS A 24 0.39 15.17 4.38
N SER A 25 0.30 15.92 5.46
CA SER A 25 1.16 17.07 5.76
C SER A 25 2.60 16.65 6.11
N ILE A 26 2.78 15.58 6.88
CA ILE A 26 4.11 15.02 7.19
C ILE A 26 4.81 14.60 5.89
N MET A 27 4.08 13.98 4.97
CA MET A 27 4.59 13.55 3.68
C MET A 27 4.87 14.70 2.70
N THR A 28 4.16 15.82 2.83
CA THR A 28 4.33 17.01 1.98
C THR A 28 5.40 17.96 2.53
N TYR A 29 5.61 17.98 3.86
CA TYR A 29 6.51 18.93 4.54
C TYR A 29 7.98 18.77 4.14
N ASN A 30 8.43 17.57 3.81
CA ASN A 30 9.80 17.26 3.38
C ASN A 30 10.03 17.43 1.85
N ARG A 31 9.30 18.30 1.16
CA ARG A 31 9.38 18.48 -0.30
C ARG A 31 9.12 17.16 -1.07
N GLY A 32 8.22 16.32 -0.57
CA GLY A 32 7.91 15.02 -1.15
C GLY A 32 8.99 13.95 -0.98
N ARG A 33 9.99 14.18 -0.12
CA ARG A 33 11.01 13.18 0.21
C ARG A 33 10.66 12.52 1.52
N LEU A 34 10.24 11.28 1.46
CA LEU A 34 10.05 10.44 2.64
C LEU A 34 11.42 10.02 3.19
N ARG A 35 11.58 10.07 4.53
CA ARG A 35 12.75 9.51 5.20
C ARG A 35 12.67 7.98 5.19
N ASN A 36 13.79 7.30 5.27
CA ASN A 36 13.84 5.83 5.25
C ASN A 36 12.95 5.19 6.33
N GLU A 37 12.89 5.77 7.51
CA GLU A 37 12.02 5.33 8.62
C GLU A 37 10.55 5.49 8.30
N GLU A 38 10.16 6.57 7.63
CA GLU A 38 8.79 6.82 7.19
C GLU A 38 8.38 5.84 6.09
N ILE A 39 9.27 5.58 5.13
CA ILE A 39 9.06 4.57 4.07
C ILE A 39 8.83 3.19 4.69
N ARG A 40 9.70 2.80 5.62
CA ARG A 40 9.59 1.53 6.33
C ARG A 40 8.24 1.41 7.05
N SER A 41 7.87 2.44 7.82
CA SER A 41 6.60 2.45 8.56
C SER A 41 5.39 2.35 7.64
N ILE A 42 5.41 3.03 6.48
CA ILE A 42 4.34 2.92 5.47
C ILE A 42 4.25 1.50 4.92
N LEU A 43 5.39 0.87 4.60
CA LEU A 43 5.43 -0.49 4.07
C LEU A 43 4.93 -1.51 5.10
N GLU A 44 5.32 -1.37 6.37
CA GLU A 44 4.86 -2.24 7.47
C GLU A 44 3.35 -2.12 7.72
N VAL A 45 2.81 -0.90 7.71
CA VAL A 45 1.35 -0.68 7.85
C VAL A 45 0.60 -1.27 6.65
N ARG A 46 1.11 -1.03 5.42
CA ARG A 46 0.50 -1.61 4.22
C ARG A 46 0.51 -3.13 4.24
N ASP A 47 1.59 -3.74 4.66
CA ASP A 47 1.68 -5.19 4.82
C ASP A 47 0.54 -5.75 5.68
N ALA A 48 0.27 -5.12 6.82
CA ALA A 48 -0.82 -5.51 7.70
C ALA A 48 -2.20 -5.34 7.04
N LEU A 49 -2.40 -4.23 6.30
CA LEU A 49 -3.65 -3.96 5.60
C LEU A 49 -3.87 -4.90 4.41
N ASP A 50 -2.83 -5.18 3.63
CA ASP A 50 -2.89 -6.13 2.51
C ASP A 50 -3.21 -7.55 3.00
N LYS A 51 -2.63 -7.99 4.12
CA LYS A 51 -2.93 -9.28 4.76
C LYS A 51 -4.38 -9.36 5.25
N LEU A 52 -4.88 -8.29 5.85
CA LEU A 52 -6.29 -8.22 6.25
C LEU A 52 -7.20 -8.33 5.04
N ALA A 53 -6.92 -7.58 3.96
CA ALA A 53 -7.71 -7.62 2.74
C ALA A 53 -7.78 -9.03 2.14
N VAL A 54 -6.64 -9.72 2.00
CA VAL A 54 -6.62 -11.07 1.41
C VAL A 54 -7.28 -12.11 2.32
N ALA A 55 -7.15 -11.98 3.63
CA ALA A 55 -7.81 -12.88 4.58
C ALA A 55 -9.34 -12.74 4.52
N ASP A 56 -9.84 -11.52 4.32
CA ASP A 56 -11.26 -11.24 4.23
C ASP A 56 -11.85 -11.63 2.87
N ILE A 57 -11.14 -11.41 1.75
CA ILE A 57 -11.67 -11.67 0.41
C ILE A 57 -11.62 -13.17 0.03
N ILE A 58 -10.51 -13.87 0.34
CA ILE A 58 -10.25 -15.23 -0.17
C ILE A 58 -11.38 -16.22 0.14
N PRO A 59 -12.00 -16.25 1.34
CA PRO A 59 -13.10 -17.18 1.63
C PRO A 59 -14.32 -17.00 0.74
N HIS A 60 -14.55 -15.78 0.23
CA HIS A 60 -15.76 -15.38 -0.48
C HIS A 60 -15.54 -15.02 -1.93
N VAL A 61 -14.29 -15.01 -2.41
CA VAL A 61 -13.93 -14.60 -3.77
C VAL A 61 -14.69 -15.41 -4.82
N THR A 62 -15.32 -14.70 -5.74
CA THR A 62 -16.04 -15.27 -6.90
C THR A 62 -15.16 -15.25 -8.14
N GLU A 63 -15.61 -15.95 -9.20
CA GLU A 63 -14.94 -15.89 -10.50
C GLU A 63 -14.96 -14.48 -11.10
N LEU A 64 -16.06 -13.73 -10.90
CA LEU A 64 -16.17 -12.34 -11.35
C LEU A 64 -15.14 -11.43 -10.64
N ASP A 65 -14.94 -11.62 -9.32
CA ASP A 65 -13.93 -10.89 -8.57
C ASP A 65 -12.53 -11.20 -9.07
N ASN A 66 -12.23 -12.47 -9.35
CA ASN A 66 -10.95 -12.88 -9.93
C ASN A 66 -10.70 -12.22 -11.29
N MET A 67 -11.73 -12.17 -12.17
CA MET A 67 -11.63 -11.47 -13.45
C MET A 67 -11.36 -9.98 -13.28
N LEU A 68 -12.05 -9.32 -12.35
CA LEU A 68 -11.87 -7.90 -12.04
C LEU A 68 -10.45 -7.63 -11.53
N LEU A 69 -9.94 -8.45 -10.62
CA LEU A 69 -8.58 -8.32 -10.10
C LEU A 69 -7.53 -8.51 -11.20
N LEU A 70 -7.70 -9.49 -12.06
CA LEU A 70 -6.81 -9.73 -13.20
C LEU A 70 -6.81 -8.56 -14.20
N GLU A 71 -7.97 -7.93 -14.46
CA GLU A 71 -8.05 -6.71 -15.27
C GLU A 71 -7.20 -5.58 -14.69
N LYS A 72 -7.27 -5.36 -13.36
CA LYS A 72 -6.44 -4.35 -12.69
C LYS A 72 -4.96 -4.67 -12.77
N VAL A 73 -4.59 -5.93 -12.62
CA VAL A 73 -3.19 -6.36 -12.76
C VAL A 73 -2.69 -6.20 -14.19
N GLU A 74 -3.51 -6.54 -15.18
CA GLU A 74 -3.15 -6.36 -16.59
C GLU A 74 -2.92 -4.89 -16.96
N ALA A 75 -3.65 -3.96 -16.33
CA ALA A 75 -3.40 -2.54 -16.50
C ALA A 75 -1.98 -2.11 -16.04
N ILE A 76 -1.36 -2.80 -15.07
CA ILE A 76 0.03 -2.56 -14.69
C ILE A 76 0.95 -2.89 -15.86
N ARG A 77 0.74 -4.04 -16.52
CA ARG A 77 1.54 -4.47 -17.68
C ARG A 77 1.43 -3.53 -18.87
N GLN A 78 0.23 -2.96 -19.07
CA GLN A 78 -0.07 -2.07 -20.20
C GLN A 78 0.36 -0.62 -19.95
N ALA A 79 0.88 -0.30 -18.76
CA ALA A 79 1.32 1.04 -18.42
C ALA A 79 2.50 1.48 -19.33
N ARG A 80 2.46 2.75 -19.74
CA ARG A 80 3.46 3.34 -20.63
C ARG A 80 4.67 3.90 -19.90
N ASP A 81 4.50 4.17 -18.62
CA ASP A 81 5.53 4.73 -17.74
C ASP A 81 5.35 4.28 -16.29
N ASN A 82 6.34 4.58 -15.46
CA ASN A 82 6.37 4.17 -14.05
C ASN A 82 5.20 4.77 -13.26
N ARG A 83 4.76 5.96 -13.60
CA ARG A 83 3.64 6.63 -12.94
C ARG A 83 2.33 5.92 -13.20
N GLN A 84 2.03 5.60 -14.46
CA GLN A 84 0.84 4.83 -14.82
C GLN A 84 0.85 3.43 -14.20
N ALA A 85 2.02 2.77 -14.15
CA ALA A 85 2.15 1.48 -13.47
C ALA A 85 1.87 1.59 -11.97
N ALA A 86 2.36 2.64 -11.31
CA ALA A 86 2.08 2.89 -9.89
C ALA A 86 0.59 3.15 -9.63
N GLU A 87 -0.07 3.92 -10.49
CA GLU A 87 -1.51 4.19 -10.41
C GLU A 87 -2.34 2.90 -10.61
N ALA A 88 -1.98 2.07 -11.58
CA ALA A 88 -2.62 0.78 -11.81
C ALA A 88 -2.42 -0.18 -10.64
N ALA A 89 -1.22 -0.25 -10.06
CA ALA A 89 -0.94 -1.06 -8.87
C ALA A 89 -1.73 -0.58 -7.65
N PHE A 90 -1.87 0.72 -7.47
CA PHE A 90 -2.73 1.26 -6.43
C PHE A 90 -4.20 0.89 -6.66
N ALA A 91 -4.69 0.99 -7.91
CA ALA A 91 -6.06 0.60 -8.26
C ALA A 91 -6.33 -0.89 -7.95
N PHE A 92 -5.37 -1.77 -8.23
CA PHE A 92 -5.43 -3.18 -7.87
C PHE A 92 -5.56 -3.40 -6.35
N GLN A 93 -4.72 -2.75 -5.55
CA GLN A 93 -4.78 -2.89 -4.09
C GLN A 93 -6.03 -2.27 -3.48
N HIS A 94 -6.48 -1.13 -4.02
CA HIS A 94 -7.74 -0.52 -3.60
C HIS A 94 -8.93 -1.43 -3.92
N GLU A 95 -8.92 -2.14 -5.05
CA GLU A 95 -9.94 -3.13 -5.40
C GLU A 95 -9.96 -4.30 -4.42
N LEU A 96 -8.79 -4.83 -4.01
CA LEU A 96 -8.72 -5.84 -2.95
C LEU A 96 -9.39 -5.34 -1.66
N ALA A 97 -9.12 -4.09 -1.28
CA ALA A 97 -9.75 -3.49 -0.10
C ALA A 97 -11.27 -3.35 -0.25
N MET A 98 -11.77 -3.00 -1.44
CA MET A 98 -13.20 -2.92 -1.73
C MET A 98 -13.88 -4.29 -1.65
N LEU A 99 -13.27 -5.31 -2.22
CA LEU A 99 -13.80 -6.68 -2.25
C LEU A 99 -13.72 -7.39 -0.89
N SER A 100 -12.91 -6.90 0.05
CA SER A 100 -12.82 -7.47 1.41
C SER A 100 -14.12 -7.34 2.21
N GLY A 101 -15.03 -6.45 1.81
CA GLY A 101 -16.25 -6.15 2.56
C GLY A 101 -16.02 -5.28 3.81
N ASN A 102 -14.79 -4.96 4.15
CA ASN A 102 -14.46 -4.06 5.25
C ASN A 102 -14.66 -2.60 4.83
N THR A 103 -15.64 -1.92 5.45
CA THR A 103 -16.04 -0.55 5.04
C THR A 103 -14.97 0.52 5.29
N LEU A 104 -14.04 0.29 6.20
CA LEU A 104 -12.97 1.25 6.52
C LEU A 104 -11.70 1.02 5.69
N LEU A 105 -11.44 -0.21 5.28
CA LEU A 105 -10.20 -0.59 4.63
C LEU A 105 -9.94 0.22 3.34
N PRO A 106 -10.92 0.40 2.43
CA PRO A 106 -10.71 1.22 1.24
C PRO A 106 -10.39 2.69 1.55
N LEU A 107 -11.01 3.25 2.60
CA LEU A 107 -10.76 4.62 3.04
C LEU A 107 -9.33 4.79 3.57
N ILE A 108 -8.86 3.81 4.35
CA ILE A 108 -7.50 3.79 4.87
C ILE A 108 -6.50 3.68 3.70
N PHE A 109 -6.70 2.74 2.77
CA PHE A 109 -5.86 2.63 1.57
C PHE A 109 -5.78 3.95 0.80
N ARG A 110 -6.93 4.60 0.59
CA ARG A 110 -6.99 5.87 -0.15
C ARG A 110 -6.24 7.00 0.54
N SER A 111 -6.11 6.99 1.86
CA SER A 111 -5.33 7.99 2.59
C SER A 111 -3.83 7.91 2.31
N PHE A 112 -3.33 6.73 1.97
CA PHE A 112 -1.93 6.49 1.60
C PHE A 112 -1.63 6.74 0.11
N TYR A 113 -2.63 7.10 -0.69
CA TYR A 113 -2.52 7.20 -2.16
C TYR A 113 -1.25 7.92 -2.62
N SER A 114 -1.05 9.16 -2.19
CA SER A 114 0.07 10.00 -2.65
C SER A 114 1.43 9.38 -2.32
N SER A 115 1.57 8.79 -1.14
CA SER A 115 2.82 8.18 -0.68
C SER A 115 3.11 6.88 -1.38
N VAL A 116 2.09 6.05 -1.53
CA VAL A 116 2.19 4.76 -2.20
C VAL A 116 2.54 4.94 -3.66
N LEU A 117 1.99 5.96 -4.34
CA LEU A 117 2.36 6.25 -5.72
C LEU A 117 3.86 6.55 -5.86
N VAL A 118 4.40 7.41 -5.00
CA VAL A 118 5.85 7.73 -5.03
C VAL A 118 6.70 6.49 -4.80
N LEU A 119 6.28 5.61 -3.87
CA LEU A 119 7.01 4.37 -3.59
C LEU A 119 6.95 3.38 -4.75
N TRP A 120 5.78 3.20 -5.38
CA TRP A 120 5.63 2.32 -6.54
C TRP A 120 6.31 2.86 -7.79
N GLU A 121 6.24 4.17 -8.03
CA GLU A 121 6.96 4.81 -9.13
C GLU A 121 8.47 4.60 -8.99
N ARG A 122 9.00 4.76 -7.77
CA ARG A 122 10.40 4.46 -7.46
C ARG A 122 10.73 2.97 -7.59
N PHE A 123 9.83 2.09 -7.15
CA PHE A 123 10.00 0.65 -7.32
C PHE A 123 10.11 0.28 -8.81
N CYS A 124 9.22 0.81 -9.65
CA CYS A 124 9.27 0.58 -11.09
C CYS A 124 10.55 1.14 -11.74
N ALA A 125 11.02 2.30 -11.28
CA ALA A 125 12.26 2.90 -11.79
C ALA A 125 13.50 2.06 -11.46
N LEU A 126 13.51 1.37 -10.31
CA LEU A 126 14.65 0.55 -9.87
C LEU A 126 14.58 -0.90 -10.37
N HIS A 127 13.39 -1.48 -10.42
CA HIS A 127 13.19 -2.92 -10.61
C HIS A 127 12.35 -3.27 -11.85
N GLY A 128 11.81 -2.26 -12.53
CA GLY A 128 10.99 -2.42 -13.74
C GLY A 128 9.51 -2.65 -13.45
N ILE A 129 8.68 -2.26 -14.42
CA ILE A 129 7.21 -2.43 -14.39
C ILE A 129 6.84 -3.92 -14.38
N ASP A 130 7.59 -4.74 -15.13
CA ASP A 130 7.33 -6.18 -15.19
C ASP A 130 7.47 -6.85 -13.81
N THR A 131 8.43 -6.44 -12.99
CA THR A 131 8.59 -6.94 -11.63
C THR A 131 7.36 -6.64 -10.76
N LEU A 132 6.80 -5.44 -10.88
CA LEU A 132 5.57 -5.06 -10.17
C LEU A 132 4.37 -5.87 -10.67
N TYR A 133 4.24 -6.05 -11.99
CA TYR A 133 3.22 -6.87 -12.62
C TYR A 133 3.29 -8.32 -12.13
N GLN A 134 4.47 -8.98 -12.20
CA GLN A 134 4.64 -10.37 -11.75
C GLN A 134 4.33 -10.53 -10.26
N THR A 135 4.69 -9.55 -9.44
CA THR A 135 4.38 -9.55 -8.01
C THR A 135 2.87 -9.56 -7.77
N SER A 136 2.13 -8.74 -8.50
CA SER A 136 0.67 -8.65 -8.41
C SER A 136 -0.03 -9.89 -8.99
N CYS A 137 0.48 -10.43 -10.11
CA CYS A 137 -0.03 -11.69 -10.70
C CYS A 137 0.05 -12.86 -9.72
N ARG A 138 1.18 -12.98 -9.01
CA ARG A 138 1.36 -14.07 -8.05
C ARG A 138 0.39 -13.97 -6.88
N LEU A 139 0.12 -12.75 -6.39
CA LEU A 139 -0.90 -12.55 -5.36
C LEU A 139 -2.30 -12.95 -5.87
N CYS A 140 -2.67 -12.56 -7.11
CA CYS A 140 -3.91 -13.02 -7.73
C CYS A 140 -3.99 -14.55 -7.84
N GLY A 141 -2.87 -15.22 -8.12
CA GLY A 141 -2.80 -16.68 -8.13
C GLY A 141 -3.21 -17.28 -6.79
N HIS A 142 -2.64 -16.83 -5.68
CA HIS A 142 -3.02 -17.29 -4.35
C HIS A 142 -4.48 -16.99 -4.01
N ILE A 143 -5.00 -15.82 -4.40
CA ILE A 143 -6.41 -15.46 -4.19
C ILE A 143 -7.34 -16.41 -4.95
N ARG A 144 -7.08 -16.62 -6.25
CA ARG A 144 -7.84 -17.53 -7.09
C ARG A 144 -7.83 -18.96 -6.56
N ASP A 145 -6.68 -19.43 -6.12
CA ASP A 145 -6.47 -20.80 -5.63
C ASP A 145 -6.95 -20.96 -4.17
N LYS A 146 -7.54 -19.91 -3.59
CA LYS A 146 -8.05 -19.84 -2.20
C LYS A 146 -6.98 -20.17 -1.15
N ASP A 147 -5.74 -19.81 -1.43
CA ASP A 147 -4.57 -20.08 -0.60
C ASP A 147 -4.25 -18.88 0.32
N ILE A 148 -4.95 -18.77 1.45
CA ILE A 148 -4.72 -17.71 2.44
C ILE A 148 -3.28 -17.75 2.97
N PRO A 149 -2.73 -18.91 3.42
CA PRO A 149 -1.36 -18.96 3.93
C PRO A 149 -0.33 -18.50 2.88
N GLY A 150 -0.49 -18.91 1.62
CA GLY A 150 0.38 -18.52 0.53
C GLY A 150 0.29 -17.03 0.21
N ALA A 151 -0.92 -16.46 0.19
CA ALA A 151 -1.13 -15.02 -0.02
C ALA A 151 -0.44 -14.19 1.08
N VAL A 152 -0.64 -14.56 2.35
CA VAL A 152 -0.03 -13.88 3.50
C VAL A 152 1.50 -14.00 3.46
N ALA A 153 2.04 -15.19 3.20
CA ALA A 153 3.48 -15.41 3.09
C ALA A 153 4.09 -14.63 1.90
N TRP A 154 3.34 -14.50 0.80
CA TRP A 154 3.78 -13.73 -0.36
C TRP A 154 3.85 -12.23 -0.08
N ILE A 155 2.84 -11.67 0.61
CA ILE A 155 2.83 -10.26 1.04
C ILE A 155 4.03 -10.00 1.97
N ASP A 156 4.24 -10.84 2.98
CA ASP A 156 5.40 -10.77 3.88
C ASP A 156 6.73 -10.78 3.13
N TYR A 157 6.88 -11.70 2.19
CA TYR A 157 8.08 -11.79 1.36
C TYR A 157 8.32 -10.50 0.58
N CYS A 158 7.30 -9.99 -0.12
CA CYS A 158 7.41 -8.77 -0.91
C CYS A 158 7.77 -7.56 -0.04
N THR A 159 7.17 -7.42 1.13
CA THR A 159 7.47 -6.33 2.07
C THR A 159 8.90 -6.40 2.57
N ARG A 160 9.37 -7.57 2.98
CA ARG A 160 10.77 -7.77 3.42
C ARG A 160 11.78 -7.48 2.31
N GLU A 161 11.52 -7.95 1.08
CA GLU A 161 12.38 -7.67 -0.07
C GLU A 161 12.47 -6.18 -0.37
N THR A 162 11.36 -5.44 -0.20
CA THR A 162 11.30 -3.99 -0.44
C THR A 162 11.96 -3.18 0.67
N ILE A 163 11.91 -3.65 1.92
CA ILE A 163 12.52 -2.99 3.08
C ILE A 163 14.03 -3.26 3.19
N SER A 164 14.44 -4.51 3.08
CA SER A 164 15.82 -4.92 3.41
C SER A 164 16.44 -5.92 2.44
N GLY A 165 15.68 -6.42 1.48
CA GLY A 165 16.11 -7.43 0.54
C GLY A 165 16.68 -6.88 -0.77
N SER A 166 16.62 -7.71 -1.81
CA SER A 166 17.15 -7.40 -3.15
C SER A 166 16.33 -6.35 -3.90
N ARG A 167 15.08 -6.13 -3.50
CA ARG A 167 14.15 -5.16 -4.13
C ARG A 167 14.00 -3.88 -3.30
N ARG A 168 15.02 -3.52 -2.55
CA ARG A 168 15.02 -2.30 -1.72
C ARG A 168 14.77 -1.05 -2.55
N ILE A 169 13.92 -0.15 -2.05
CA ILE A 169 13.56 1.12 -2.70
C ILE A 169 14.18 2.36 -2.04
N TYR A 170 15.00 2.17 -0.98
CA TYR A 170 15.73 3.24 -0.28
C TYR A 170 17.09 2.72 0.20
N TYR A 171 18.00 3.63 0.48
CA TYR A 171 19.38 3.35 0.91
C TYR A 171 19.62 3.84 2.32
#